data_91f3db753688c5516840cd9028c98868
#
_entry.id   91f3db753688c5516840cd9028c98868
#
_cell.length_a   1.000
_cell.length_b   1.000
_cell.length_c   1.000
_cell.angle_alpha   90.00
_cell.angle_beta   90.00
_cell.angle_gamma   90.00
#
_symmetry.space_group_name_H-M   'P 1'
#
loop_
_entity.id
_entity.type
_entity.pdbx_description
1 polymer ?
#
loop_
_entity_poly.entity_id
_entity_poly.type
_entity_poly.pdbx_seq_one_letter_code
_entity_poly.pdbx_strand_id
1 'polypeptide(L)'
;MTAKQKMSRRNFIRSSVVMGGAWMVAGSIPVESIAGEVRPEIAKSESSAGVSKVYMLKDITPQNMIRLYDALGRKAKGKVAVKLSTGEPGGHNFLQPTLIKDLVKKVNGTIVECNTAYGGGRADTDSHLKAAADHGFTAIAKVDIMDADGEVALPVQGGKHLKEDFVGSHYLDYDFTVVLSHFKGHAMGGFGGALKNISIGIASSAGKAWIHTAGKTKTDLWNNLPEQDHFLESMAEAAKAVTTHCGENILYISVMNRLSVDCDCDSNPEE
;
A
#
# COMPACT_ATOMS: atom_id res chain seq x y z
N MET A 1 16.79 -32.76 -10.54
CA MET A 1 17.08 -31.87 -9.38
C MET A 1 17.73 -30.62 -9.93
N THR A 2 16.95 -29.59 -10.24
CA THR A 2 17.46 -28.31 -10.75
C THR A 2 17.69 -27.39 -9.55
N ALA A 3 18.93 -26.96 -9.39
CA ALA A 3 19.34 -26.05 -8.33
C ALA A 3 18.58 -24.73 -8.46
N LYS A 4 17.77 -24.38 -7.46
CA LYS A 4 17.20 -23.03 -7.30
C LYS A 4 18.35 -22.05 -7.16
N GLN A 5 18.61 -21.27 -8.20
CA GLN A 5 19.59 -20.19 -8.16
C GLN A 5 19.05 -19.10 -7.23
N LYS A 6 19.55 -19.04 -6.01
CA LYS A 6 19.26 -17.92 -5.09
C LYS A 6 19.80 -16.65 -5.70
N MET A 7 18.93 -15.73 -6.06
CA MET A 7 19.33 -14.40 -6.54
C MET A 7 20.06 -13.68 -5.40
N SER A 8 21.28 -13.21 -5.64
CA SER A 8 22.04 -12.49 -4.62
C SER A 8 21.41 -11.12 -4.38
N ARG A 9 21.51 -10.60 -3.14
CA ARG A 9 21.05 -9.27 -2.74
C ARG A 9 21.52 -8.16 -3.70
N ARG A 10 22.75 -8.27 -4.16
CA ARG A 10 23.37 -7.34 -5.11
C ARG A 10 22.71 -7.37 -6.50
N ASN A 11 22.23 -8.53 -6.94
CA ASN A 11 21.51 -8.67 -8.21
C ASN A 11 20.07 -8.17 -8.12
N PHE A 12 19.42 -8.34 -6.96
CA PHE A 12 18.09 -7.77 -6.70
C PHE A 12 18.12 -6.23 -6.77
N ILE A 13 19.05 -5.58 -6.08
CA ILE A 13 19.17 -4.12 -6.12
C ILE A 13 19.50 -3.62 -7.53
N ARG A 14 20.39 -4.31 -8.26
CA ARG A 14 20.70 -3.97 -9.66
C ARG A 14 19.50 -4.16 -10.59
N SER A 15 18.73 -5.23 -10.42
CA SER A 15 17.51 -5.47 -11.22
C SER A 15 16.41 -4.45 -10.90
N SER A 16 16.26 -4.05 -9.63
CA SER A 16 15.30 -3.02 -9.23
C SER A 16 15.67 -1.64 -9.80
N VAL A 17 16.97 -1.32 -9.84
CA VAL A 17 17.46 -0.07 -10.46
C VAL A 17 17.30 -0.10 -11.97
N VAL A 18 17.54 -1.24 -12.62
CA VAL A 18 17.35 -1.39 -14.08
C VAL A 18 15.88 -1.37 -14.47
N MET A 19 14.99 -1.96 -13.66
CA MET A 19 13.54 -1.88 -13.90
C MET A 19 12.99 -0.47 -13.65
N GLY A 20 13.50 0.24 -12.65
CA GLY A 20 13.21 1.67 -12.46
C GLY A 20 13.71 2.54 -13.61
N GLY A 21 14.83 2.17 -14.25
CA GLY A 21 15.39 2.88 -15.40
C GLY A 21 14.65 2.60 -16.73
N ALA A 22 14.08 1.43 -16.93
CA ALA A 22 13.38 1.09 -18.17
C ALA A 22 12.01 1.79 -18.31
N TRP A 23 11.40 2.23 -17.22
CA TRP A 23 10.18 3.04 -17.24
C TRP A 23 10.43 4.52 -17.52
N MET A 24 11.67 4.98 -17.48
CA MET A 24 12.04 6.38 -17.80
C MET A 24 12.15 6.66 -19.31
N VAL A 25 12.02 5.68 -20.20
CA VAL A 25 12.17 5.87 -21.65
C VAL A 25 10.84 6.08 -22.39
N ALA A 26 9.69 5.87 -21.75
CA ALA A 26 8.37 5.96 -22.41
C ALA A 26 7.50 7.15 -21.95
N GLY A 27 8.11 8.24 -21.57
CA GLY A 27 7.40 9.50 -21.25
C GLY A 27 8.05 10.19 -20.06
N SER A 28 8.55 11.39 -20.28
CA SER A 28 9.16 12.22 -19.24
C SER A 28 8.11 12.54 -18.18
N ILE A 29 8.19 11.88 -17.00
CA ILE A 29 7.43 12.29 -15.82
C ILE A 29 8.24 13.39 -15.15
N PRO A 30 7.80 14.66 -15.12
CA PRO A 30 8.51 15.67 -14.38
C PRO A 30 8.41 15.37 -12.87
N VAL A 31 9.57 15.16 -12.26
CA VAL A 31 9.71 15.07 -10.81
C VAL A 31 10.03 16.47 -10.29
N GLU A 32 9.09 17.07 -9.57
CA GLU A 32 9.34 18.32 -8.87
C GLU A 32 9.85 18.03 -7.45
N SER A 33 11.09 18.43 -7.19
CA SER A 33 11.69 18.34 -5.85
C SER A 33 11.33 19.60 -5.06
N ILE A 34 10.70 19.45 -3.90
CA ILE A 34 10.40 20.55 -2.99
C ILE A 34 11.50 20.59 -1.92
N ALA A 35 12.67 21.12 -2.26
CA ALA A 35 13.76 21.35 -1.32
C ALA A 35 13.97 22.85 -1.12
N GLY A 36 13.80 23.34 0.10
CA GLY A 36 14.07 24.71 0.49
C GLY A 36 12.83 25.56 0.82
N GLU A 37 13.03 26.67 1.50
CA GLU A 37 12.01 27.69 1.78
C GLU A 37 11.52 28.32 0.47
N VAL A 38 10.55 27.71 -0.16
CA VAL A 38 9.84 28.29 -1.29
C VAL A 38 8.41 28.50 -0.87
N ARG A 39 7.98 29.75 -0.76
CA ARG A 39 6.57 30.09 -0.89
C ARG A 39 6.11 29.50 -2.23
N PRO A 40 5.03 28.71 -2.27
CA PRO A 40 4.56 28.19 -3.53
C PRO A 40 3.94 29.36 -4.34
N GLU A 41 4.69 29.99 -5.21
CA GLU A 41 4.08 30.48 -6.42
C GLU A 41 3.74 29.25 -7.24
N ILE A 42 2.48 28.82 -7.12
CA ILE A 42 1.92 27.83 -8.02
C ILE A 42 1.89 28.50 -9.39
N ALA A 43 2.95 28.33 -10.16
CA ALA A 43 2.92 28.65 -11.55
C ALA A 43 1.74 27.89 -12.16
N LYS A 44 0.74 28.59 -12.66
CA LYS A 44 -0.32 28.04 -13.49
C LYS A 44 0.35 27.52 -14.77
N SER A 45 0.83 26.29 -14.72
CA SER A 45 1.23 25.54 -15.89
C SER A 45 -0.06 25.23 -16.66
N GLU A 46 -0.19 25.76 -17.87
CA GLU A 46 -1.21 25.33 -18.82
C GLU A 46 -1.12 23.81 -18.92
N SER A 47 -2.24 23.15 -18.65
CA SER A 47 -2.37 21.69 -18.63
C SER A 47 -2.04 21.16 -20.02
N SER A 48 -0.83 20.66 -20.22
CA SER A 48 -0.55 19.71 -21.29
C SER A 48 -1.30 18.42 -20.92
N ALA A 49 -2.41 18.16 -21.58
CA ALA A 49 -3.21 16.98 -21.37
C ALA A 49 -2.31 15.74 -21.51
N GLY A 50 -2.11 14.98 -20.42
CA GLY A 50 -1.49 13.67 -20.47
C GLY A 50 -0.32 13.38 -19.53
N VAL A 51 0.25 14.34 -18.81
CA VAL A 51 1.39 14.09 -17.91
C VAL A 51 0.94 14.10 -16.44
N SER A 52 1.07 12.97 -15.77
CA SER A 52 0.81 12.87 -14.33
C SER A 52 1.93 13.52 -13.52
N LYS A 53 1.58 14.37 -12.53
CA LYS A 53 2.55 14.98 -11.62
C LYS A 53 2.82 14.07 -10.43
N VAL A 54 4.11 13.87 -10.13
CA VAL A 54 4.59 13.20 -8.93
C VAL A 54 5.39 14.19 -8.10
N TYR A 55 5.07 14.30 -6.82
CA TYR A 55 5.76 15.15 -5.87
C TYR A 55 6.68 14.31 -4.99
N MET A 56 7.89 14.79 -4.74
CA MET A 56 8.87 14.12 -3.88
C MET A 56 9.46 15.10 -2.87
N LEU A 57 9.60 14.66 -1.62
CA LEU A 57 10.33 15.34 -0.57
C LEU A 57 11.47 14.44 -0.09
N LYS A 58 12.65 15.01 0.05
CA LYS A 58 13.85 14.28 0.49
C LYS A 58 13.79 13.99 1.99
N ASP A 59 13.38 14.98 2.78
CA ASP A 59 13.37 14.86 4.24
C ASP A 59 12.03 14.30 4.72
N ILE A 60 12.08 13.15 5.40
CA ILE A 60 10.90 12.44 5.91
C ILE A 60 10.63 12.93 7.34
N THR A 61 9.74 13.91 7.46
CA THR A 61 9.31 14.51 8.73
C THR A 61 7.79 14.66 8.79
N PRO A 62 7.16 14.77 9.98
CA PRO A 62 5.72 15.01 10.11
C PRO A 62 5.26 16.25 9.33
N GLN A 63 6.03 17.32 9.34
CA GLN A 63 5.72 18.56 8.63
C GLN A 63 5.76 18.35 7.12
N ASN A 64 6.71 17.59 6.62
CA ASN A 64 6.83 17.30 5.21
C ASN A 64 5.74 16.32 4.71
N MET A 65 5.24 15.43 5.56
CA MET A 65 4.05 14.63 5.24
C MET A 65 2.83 15.52 4.97
N ILE A 66 2.63 16.56 5.80
CA ILE A 66 1.57 17.56 5.60
C ILE A 66 1.80 18.36 4.31
N ARG A 67 3.02 18.84 4.07
CA ARG A 67 3.36 19.61 2.85
C ARG A 67 3.11 18.79 1.58
N LEU A 68 3.47 17.51 1.61
CA LEU A 68 3.25 16.61 0.48
C LEU A 68 1.76 16.39 0.22
N TYR A 69 0.97 16.16 1.26
CA TYR A 69 -0.48 16.06 1.16
C TYR A 69 -1.10 17.34 0.56
N ASP A 70 -0.69 18.50 1.04
CA ASP A 70 -1.20 19.79 0.54
C ASP A 70 -0.81 20.03 -0.93
N ALA A 71 0.41 19.63 -1.32
CA ALA A 71 0.89 19.76 -2.71
C ALA A 71 0.10 18.89 -3.70
N LEU A 72 -0.46 17.75 -3.26
CA LEU A 72 -1.31 16.90 -4.10
C LEU A 72 -2.61 17.59 -4.54
N GLY A 73 -3.02 18.67 -3.84
CA GLY A 73 -4.18 19.49 -4.24
C GLY A 73 -5.53 18.79 -4.10
N ARG A 74 -5.58 17.56 -3.59
CA ARG A 74 -6.80 16.81 -3.31
C ARG A 74 -7.09 16.81 -1.83
N LYS A 75 -8.27 17.29 -1.46
CA LYS A 75 -8.72 17.28 -0.06
C LYS A 75 -9.55 16.03 0.20
N ALA A 76 -9.11 15.20 1.14
CA ALA A 76 -9.91 14.11 1.67
C ALA A 76 -11.18 14.70 2.32
N LYS A 77 -12.32 14.05 2.11
CA LYS A 77 -13.64 14.50 2.59
C LYS A 77 -14.50 13.29 2.96
N GLY A 78 -15.53 13.53 3.76
CA GLY A 78 -16.41 12.47 4.25
C GLY A 78 -15.72 11.58 5.30
N LYS A 79 -16.08 10.31 5.35
CA LYS A 79 -15.44 9.29 6.19
C LYS A 79 -14.16 8.82 5.48
N VAL A 80 -13.01 9.14 6.08
CA VAL A 80 -11.70 8.94 5.43
C VAL A 80 -11.02 7.69 5.96
N ALA A 81 -10.70 6.75 5.06
CA ALA A 81 -9.82 5.63 5.33
C ALA A 81 -8.36 6.05 5.14
N VAL A 82 -7.51 5.83 6.13
CA VAL A 82 -6.05 5.91 6.00
C VAL A 82 -5.51 4.49 5.95
N LYS A 83 -5.25 4.00 4.74
CA LYS A 83 -4.77 2.63 4.53
C LYS A 83 -3.25 2.56 4.65
N LEU A 84 -2.81 1.83 5.64
CA LEU A 84 -1.39 1.55 5.88
C LEU A 84 -1.20 0.10 6.37
N SER A 85 0.01 -0.28 6.75
CA SER A 85 0.28 -1.50 7.50
C SER A 85 0.72 -1.15 8.91
N THR A 86 0.07 -1.75 9.91
CA THR A 86 0.38 -1.54 11.32
C THR A 86 1.58 -2.38 11.82
N GLY A 87 2.13 -3.24 10.95
CA GLY A 87 3.27 -4.11 11.26
C GLY A 87 2.89 -5.39 12.01
N GLU A 88 3.78 -6.37 12.00
CA GLU A 88 3.59 -7.63 12.73
C GLU A 88 3.87 -7.46 14.22
N PRO A 89 3.20 -8.22 15.10
CA PRO A 89 3.45 -8.19 16.54
C PRO A 89 4.93 -8.36 16.87
N GLY A 90 5.47 -7.45 17.71
CA GLY A 90 6.88 -7.41 18.06
C GLY A 90 7.80 -6.83 17.00
N GLY A 91 7.30 -6.50 15.82
CA GLY A 91 8.03 -5.78 14.79
C GLY A 91 8.18 -4.28 15.12
N HIS A 92 9.08 -3.61 14.40
CA HIS A 92 9.35 -2.17 14.60
C HIS A 92 9.64 -1.42 13.28
N ASN A 93 9.52 -2.11 12.14
CA ASN A 93 9.83 -1.55 10.82
C ASN A 93 8.64 -0.94 10.09
N PHE A 94 7.50 -0.78 10.75
CA PHE A 94 6.31 -0.11 10.21
C PHE A 94 6.46 1.43 10.24
N LEU A 95 5.58 2.14 9.55
CA LEU A 95 5.50 3.59 9.63
C LEU A 95 5.16 4.03 11.05
N GLN A 96 6.08 4.75 11.67
CA GLN A 96 5.93 5.15 13.07
C GLN A 96 4.73 6.09 13.27
N PRO A 97 3.84 5.85 14.25
CA PRO A 97 2.71 6.72 14.54
C PRO A 97 3.09 8.18 14.72
N THR A 98 4.27 8.45 15.32
CA THR A 98 4.80 9.81 15.51
C THR A 98 5.06 10.54 14.19
N LEU A 99 5.38 9.85 13.12
CA LEU A 99 5.58 10.43 11.80
C LEU A 99 4.27 10.84 11.13
N ILE A 100 3.22 10.03 11.31
CA ILE A 100 1.99 10.13 10.52
C ILE A 100 0.81 10.77 11.26
N LYS A 101 0.87 10.91 12.59
CA LYS A 101 -0.25 11.38 13.44
C LYS A 101 -0.87 12.68 12.95
N ASP A 102 -0.03 13.65 12.55
CA ASP A 102 -0.51 14.97 12.16
C ASP A 102 -1.24 14.92 10.80
N LEU A 103 -0.79 14.07 9.88
CA LEU A 103 -1.48 13.81 8.63
C LEU A 103 -2.82 13.10 8.87
N VAL A 104 -2.83 12.03 9.68
CA VAL A 104 -4.06 11.29 10.02
C VAL A 104 -5.08 12.23 10.66
N LYS A 105 -4.64 13.08 11.61
CA LYS A 105 -5.49 14.10 12.23
C LYS A 105 -5.98 15.13 11.21
N LYS A 106 -5.10 15.61 10.31
CA LYS A 106 -5.46 16.62 9.29
C LYS A 106 -6.58 16.15 8.37
N VAL A 107 -6.56 14.87 7.99
CA VAL A 107 -7.61 14.29 7.15
C VAL A 107 -8.81 13.76 7.93
N ASN A 108 -8.79 13.87 9.26
CA ASN A 108 -9.80 13.26 10.16
C ASN A 108 -10.02 11.78 9.85
N GLY A 109 -8.90 11.05 9.66
CA GLY A 109 -8.92 9.70 9.13
C GLY A 109 -9.05 8.61 10.20
N THR A 110 -9.67 7.50 9.81
CA THR A 110 -9.60 6.22 10.52
C THR A 110 -8.50 5.39 9.88
N ILE A 111 -7.59 4.83 10.66
CA ILE A 111 -6.58 3.89 10.18
C ILE A 111 -7.29 2.56 9.86
N VAL A 112 -7.09 2.03 8.66
CA VAL A 112 -7.79 0.83 8.21
C VAL A 112 -6.83 -0.27 7.76
N GLU A 113 -7.17 -1.51 8.14
CA GLU A 113 -6.48 -2.74 7.76
C GLU A 113 -7.49 -3.88 7.53
N CYS A 114 -7.01 -5.02 7.03
CA CYS A 114 -7.72 -6.30 7.04
C CYS A 114 -6.81 -7.39 7.61
N ASN A 115 -7.43 -8.41 8.21
CA ASN A 115 -6.74 -9.56 8.77
C ASN A 115 -5.85 -10.27 7.74
N THR A 116 -4.78 -10.94 8.20
CA THR A 116 -3.88 -11.69 7.31
C THR A 116 -4.45 -13.06 6.95
N ALA A 117 -4.04 -13.60 5.81
CA ALA A 117 -4.41 -14.96 5.36
C ALA A 117 -3.38 -16.03 5.76
N TYR A 118 -2.31 -15.63 6.46
CA TYR A 118 -1.11 -16.47 6.65
C TYR A 118 -0.98 -17.05 8.05
N GLY A 119 -1.96 -16.81 8.92
CA GLY A 119 -1.82 -17.05 10.35
C GLY A 119 -1.06 -15.93 11.06
N GLY A 120 -0.58 -16.18 12.27
CA GLY A 120 0.17 -15.19 13.07
C GLY A 120 -0.72 -14.23 13.85
N GLY A 121 -0.11 -13.19 14.41
CA GLY A 121 -0.77 -12.30 15.38
C GLY A 121 -1.70 -11.24 14.77
N ARG A 122 -1.97 -11.30 13.46
CA ARG A 122 -2.95 -10.46 12.77
C ARG A 122 -3.95 -11.29 11.95
N ALA A 123 -4.11 -12.58 12.30
CA ALA A 123 -5.00 -13.49 11.60
C ALA A 123 -6.48 -13.33 12.02
N ASP A 124 -6.72 -12.74 13.17
CA ASP A 124 -8.05 -12.42 13.70
C ASP A 124 -8.12 -10.98 14.20
N THR A 125 -9.33 -10.45 14.29
CA THR A 125 -9.59 -9.04 14.58
C THR A 125 -9.05 -8.60 15.94
N ASP A 126 -9.22 -9.41 16.99
CA ASP A 126 -8.82 -9.01 18.35
C ASP A 126 -7.30 -8.95 18.47
N SER A 127 -6.60 -9.97 17.98
CA SER A 127 -5.14 -10.00 17.94
C SER A 127 -4.57 -8.89 17.07
N HIS A 128 -5.20 -8.59 15.94
CA HIS A 128 -4.80 -7.52 15.04
C HIS A 128 -4.96 -6.12 15.68
N LEU A 129 -6.09 -5.87 16.32
CA LEU A 129 -6.33 -4.63 17.07
C LEU A 129 -5.33 -4.49 18.22
N LYS A 130 -5.01 -5.60 18.91
CA LYS A 130 -3.97 -5.60 19.95
C LYS A 130 -2.60 -5.22 19.36
N ALA A 131 -2.19 -5.80 18.25
CA ALA A 131 -0.94 -5.46 17.58
C ALA A 131 -0.90 -3.96 17.19
N ALA A 132 -1.97 -3.43 16.63
CA ALA A 132 -2.09 -2.01 16.31
C ALA A 132 -2.00 -1.12 17.57
N ALA A 133 -2.55 -1.55 18.70
CA ALA A 133 -2.47 -0.84 19.97
C ALA A 133 -1.05 -0.88 20.54
N ASP A 134 -0.42 -2.05 20.57
CA ASP A 134 0.95 -2.25 21.05
C ASP A 134 1.96 -1.38 20.26
N HIS A 135 1.70 -1.17 18.98
CA HIS A 135 2.48 -0.30 18.10
C HIS A 135 2.11 1.19 18.18
N GLY A 136 1.10 1.57 18.98
CA GLY A 136 0.71 2.95 19.24
C GLY A 136 -0.24 3.58 18.22
N PHE A 137 -0.79 2.82 17.27
CA PHE A 137 -1.71 3.38 16.27
C PHE A 137 -3.05 3.81 16.88
N THR A 138 -3.57 3.08 17.86
CA THR A 138 -4.82 3.43 18.55
C THR A 138 -4.71 4.71 19.40
N ALA A 139 -3.48 5.13 19.74
CA ALA A 139 -3.24 6.38 20.45
C ALA A 139 -3.33 7.63 19.53
N ILE A 140 -3.28 7.46 18.22
CA ILE A 140 -3.30 8.58 17.26
C ILE A 140 -4.59 8.68 16.47
N ALA A 141 -5.33 7.58 16.28
CA ALA A 141 -6.61 7.55 15.59
C ALA A 141 -7.41 6.29 15.95
N LYS A 142 -8.69 6.25 15.55
CA LYS A 142 -9.44 4.99 15.49
C LYS A 142 -8.75 4.03 14.51
N VAL A 143 -8.68 2.76 14.88
CA VAL A 143 -8.25 1.65 14.00
C VAL A 143 -9.47 0.79 13.70
N ASP A 144 -9.64 0.44 12.43
CA ASP A 144 -10.73 -0.39 11.94
C ASP A 144 -10.16 -1.57 11.14
N ILE A 145 -10.47 -2.77 11.55
CA ILE A 145 -10.17 -4.00 10.81
C ILE A 145 -11.37 -4.29 9.93
N MET A 146 -11.26 -3.90 8.68
CA MET A 146 -12.40 -3.78 7.76
C MET A 146 -13.11 -5.09 7.44
N ASP A 147 -12.46 -6.23 7.64
CA ASP A 147 -13.02 -7.56 7.44
C ASP A 147 -13.50 -8.23 8.77
N ALA A 148 -13.62 -7.44 9.85
CA ALA A 148 -14.13 -7.94 11.13
C ALA A 148 -15.54 -8.52 11.02
N ASP A 149 -16.40 -7.92 10.19
CA ASP A 149 -17.80 -8.31 9.98
C ASP A 149 -18.01 -8.99 8.61
N GLY A 150 -16.92 -9.45 7.98
CA GLY A 150 -16.97 -10.17 6.71
C GLY A 150 -16.40 -9.40 5.52
N GLU A 151 -16.82 -9.82 4.33
CA GLU A 151 -16.28 -9.30 3.07
C GLU A 151 -17.37 -8.94 2.07
N VAL A 152 -16.99 -8.12 1.08
CA VAL A 152 -17.82 -7.77 -0.06
C VAL A 152 -17.02 -7.90 -1.35
N ALA A 153 -17.69 -8.31 -2.43
CA ALA A 153 -17.08 -8.45 -3.74
C ALA A 153 -17.11 -7.12 -4.52
N LEU A 154 -15.96 -6.68 -5.00
CA LEU A 154 -15.86 -5.62 -6.00
C LEU A 154 -15.64 -6.24 -7.39
N PRO A 155 -16.35 -5.80 -8.44
CA PRO A 155 -16.16 -6.36 -9.77
C PRO A 155 -14.80 -5.99 -10.36
N VAL A 156 -14.10 -6.95 -10.93
CA VAL A 156 -12.86 -6.76 -11.69
C VAL A 156 -13.16 -6.70 -13.17
N GLN A 157 -13.28 -5.50 -13.72
CA GLN A 157 -13.60 -5.32 -15.13
C GLN A 157 -12.43 -5.73 -16.03
N GLY A 158 -12.67 -6.71 -16.92
CA GLY A 158 -11.66 -7.20 -17.85
C GLY A 158 -10.53 -7.99 -17.21
N GLY A 159 -10.72 -8.50 -16.00
CA GLY A 159 -9.73 -9.34 -15.32
C GLY A 159 -9.48 -10.65 -16.08
N LYS A 160 -8.23 -11.02 -16.19
CA LYS A 160 -7.76 -12.29 -16.77
C LYS A 160 -7.90 -13.43 -15.75
N HIS A 161 -7.49 -13.17 -14.52
CA HIS A 161 -7.48 -14.12 -13.42
C HIS A 161 -8.65 -13.93 -12.46
N LEU A 162 -8.91 -12.68 -12.07
CA LEU A 162 -9.96 -12.35 -11.13
C LEU A 162 -11.18 -11.79 -11.85
N LYS A 163 -12.38 -12.24 -11.44
CA LYS A 163 -13.66 -11.62 -11.84
C LYS A 163 -14.17 -10.68 -10.75
N GLU A 164 -13.78 -10.95 -9.51
CA GLU A 164 -14.13 -10.22 -8.31
C GLU A 164 -12.92 -10.11 -7.40
N ASP A 165 -12.82 -9.00 -6.67
CA ASP A 165 -11.90 -8.78 -5.57
C ASP A 165 -12.71 -8.73 -4.26
N PHE A 166 -12.32 -9.51 -3.26
CA PHE A 166 -13.04 -9.61 -2.00
C PHE A 166 -12.37 -8.73 -0.96
N VAL A 167 -12.96 -7.56 -0.72
CA VAL A 167 -12.48 -6.57 0.24
C VAL A 167 -13.19 -6.67 1.57
N GLY A 168 -12.61 -6.13 2.65
CA GLY A 168 -13.28 -6.06 3.93
C GLY A 168 -14.61 -5.28 3.83
N SER A 169 -15.68 -5.77 4.47
CA SER A 169 -17.03 -5.21 4.31
C SER A 169 -17.12 -3.73 4.70
N HIS A 170 -16.38 -3.31 5.73
CA HIS A 170 -16.34 -1.90 6.17
C HIS A 170 -15.69 -0.95 5.16
N TYR A 171 -14.98 -1.47 4.15
CA TYR A 171 -14.33 -0.60 3.16
C TYR A 171 -15.34 0.27 2.41
N LEU A 172 -16.55 -0.26 2.16
CA LEU A 172 -17.62 0.48 1.49
C LEU A 172 -18.21 1.63 2.30
N ASP A 173 -17.92 1.69 3.59
CA ASP A 173 -18.37 2.78 4.46
C ASP A 173 -17.52 4.05 4.32
N TYR A 174 -16.41 4.01 3.59
CA TYR A 174 -15.48 5.13 3.47
C TYR A 174 -15.70 5.88 2.16
N ASP A 175 -15.74 7.21 2.28
CA ASP A 175 -15.94 8.12 1.14
C ASP A 175 -14.64 8.48 0.42
N PHE A 176 -13.50 8.34 1.12
CA PHE A 176 -12.19 8.73 0.59
C PHE A 176 -11.09 7.84 1.17
N THR A 177 -10.12 7.44 0.34
CA THR A 177 -8.99 6.62 0.76
C THR A 177 -7.66 7.37 0.62
N VAL A 178 -6.95 7.53 1.72
CA VAL A 178 -5.55 7.97 1.76
C VAL A 178 -4.67 6.73 1.88
N VAL A 179 -4.00 6.38 0.81
CA VAL A 179 -3.10 5.22 0.76
C VAL A 179 -1.72 5.67 1.24
N LEU A 180 -1.38 5.32 2.48
CA LEU A 180 -0.12 5.67 3.12
C LEU A 180 0.76 4.45 3.20
N SER A 181 1.69 4.31 2.25
CA SER A 181 2.47 3.10 2.07
C SER A 181 3.89 3.27 2.59
N HIS A 182 4.35 2.31 3.40
CA HIS A 182 5.77 2.10 3.62
C HIS A 182 6.34 1.32 2.42
N PHE A 183 7.24 1.94 1.66
CA PHE A 183 7.86 1.28 0.52
C PHE A 183 9.02 0.41 0.97
N LYS A 184 9.07 -0.83 0.50
CA LYS A 184 10.05 -1.85 0.92
C LYS A 184 10.13 -3.00 -0.08
N GLY A 185 11.08 -3.90 0.10
CA GLY A 185 11.12 -5.17 -0.63
C GLY A 185 9.96 -6.09 -0.28
N HIS A 186 9.77 -7.11 -1.07
CA HIS A 186 8.79 -8.16 -0.83
C HIS A 186 9.13 -9.44 -1.60
N ALA A 187 9.18 -10.57 -0.90
CA ALA A 187 9.62 -11.85 -1.46
C ALA A 187 8.80 -12.31 -2.68
N MET A 188 7.47 -12.18 -2.63
CA MET A 188 6.58 -12.61 -3.71
C MET A 188 6.26 -11.49 -4.72
N GLY A 189 6.17 -10.23 -4.27
CA GLY A 189 5.77 -9.11 -5.12
C GLY A 189 6.94 -8.31 -5.70
N GLY A 190 8.19 -8.69 -5.39
CA GLY A 190 9.38 -7.89 -5.71
C GLY A 190 9.53 -6.69 -4.77
N PHE A 191 8.48 -5.87 -4.64
CA PHE A 191 8.40 -4.79 -3.66
C PHE A 191 6.99 -4.62 -3.10
N GLY A 192 6.91 -4.06 -1.90
CA GLY A 192 5.67 -3.63 -1.28
C GLY A 192 5.55 -2.11 -1.34
N GLY A 193 4.53 -1.61 -2.00
CA GLY A 193 4.24 -0.19 -2.15
C GLY A 193 2.74 0.05 -2.28
N ALA A 194 2.34 1.14 -2.92
CA ALA A 194 0.95 1.55 -3.01
C ALA A 194 0.06 0.46 -3.65
N LEU A 195 0.49 -0.16 -4.74
CA LEU A 195 -0.27 -1.20 -5.44
C LEU A 195 -0.55 -2.39 -4.52
N LYS A 196 0.47 -2.92 -3.82
CA LYS A 196 0.27 -4.00 -2.85
C LYS A 196 -0.62 -3.56 -1.69
N ASN A 197 -0.46 -2.32 -1.22
CA ASN A 197 -1.24 -1.81 -0.10
C ASN A 197 -2.73 -1.71 -0.42
N ILE A 198 -3.11 -1.37 -1.65
CA ILE A 198 -4.52 -1.30 -2.05
C ILE A 198 -5.09 -2.63 -2.53
N SER A 199 -4.29 -3.53 -3.08
CA SER A 199 -4.74 -4.87 -3.47
C SER A 199 -4.80 -5.80 -2.26
N ILE A 200 -3.67 -6.34 -1.86
CA ILE A 200 -3.56 -7.28 -0.73
C ILE A 200 -4.01 -6.63 0.60
N GLY A 201 -3.69 -5.34 0.80
CA GLY A 201 -3.97 -4.66 2.07
C GLY A 201 -5.45 -4.36 2.32
N ILE A 202 -6.27 -4.16 1.29
CA ILE A 202 -7.72 -3.90 1.40
C ILE A 202 -8.54 -5.20 1.29
N ALA A 203 -7.98 -6.22 0.64
CA ALA A 203 -8.62 -7.52 0.58
C ALA A 203 -8.85 -8.11 1.97
N SER A 204 -9.99 -8.76 2.19
CA SER A 204 -10.26 -9.57 3.37
C SER A 204 -9.24 -10.69 3.54
N SER A 205 -9.21 -11.37 4.68
CA SER A 205 -8.36 -12.55 4.85
C SER A 205 -8.57 -13.58 3.73
N ALA A 206 -9.81 -13.92 3.42
CA ALA A 206 -10.14 -14.83 2.31
C ALA A 206 -9.83 -14.20 0.93
N GLY A 207 -10.04 -12.89 0.76
CA GLY A 207 -9.68 -12.16 -0.45
C GLY A 207 -8.17 -12.15 -0.72
N LYS A 208 -7.36 -12.06 0.33
CA LYS A 208 -5.89 -12.21 0.19
C LYS A 208 -5.52 -13.58 -0.38
N ALA A 209 -6.12 -14.67 0.14
CA ALA A 209 -5.89 -16.00 -0.41
C ALA A 209 -6.35 -16.10 -1.87
N TRP A 210 -7.49 -15.49 -2.21
CA TRP A 210 -8.01 -15.42 -3.56
C TRP A 210 -7.05 -14.75 -4.55
N ILE A 211 -6.48 -13.60 -4.18
CA ILE A 211 -5.50 -12.89 -5.02
C ILE A 211 -4.21 -13.71 -5.15
N HIS A 212 -3.69 -14.26 -4.05
CA HIS A 212 -2.44 -15.04 -4.06
C HIS A 212 -2.54 -16.33 -4.88
N THR A 213 -3.73 -16.87 -5.03
CA THR A 213 -3.99 -18.09 -5.81
C THR A 213 -4.50 -17.80 -7.23
N ALA A 214 -4.43 -16.54 -7.68
CA ALA A 214 -4.95 -16.13 -8.97
C ALA A 214 -6.40 -16.59 -9.22
N GLY A 215 -7.26 -16.39 -8.21
CA GLY A 215 -8.66 -16.71 -8.30
C GLY A 215 -9.02 -18.20 -8.15
N LYS A 216 -8.14 -19.00 -7.57
CA LYS A 216 -8.35 -20.45 -7.48
C LYS A 216 -9.08 -20.88 -6.21
N THR A 217 -8.74 -20.28 -5.06
CA THR A 217 -9.31 -20.62 -3.76
C THR A 217 -9.20 -19.47 -2.77
N LYS A 218 -10.12 -19.45 -1.79
CA LYS A 218 -10.12 -18.51 -0.67
C LYS A 218 -9.56 -19.10 0.63
N THR A 219 -9.23 -20.38 0.66
CA THR A 219 -8.95 -21.12 1.91
C THR A 219 -7.62 -21.85 1.93
N ASP A 220 -7.16 -22.36 0.81
CA ASP A 220 -5.96 -23.21 0.69
C ASP A 220 -4.89 -22.52 -0.16
N LEU A 221 -4.34 -21.44 0.40
CA LEU A 221 -3.36 -20.60 -0.28
C LEU A 221 -2.10 -21.37 -0.65
N TRP A 222 -1.50 -22.06 0.31
CA TRP A 222 -0.15 -22.60 0.17
C TRP A 222 -0.04 -23.76 -0.82
N ASN A 223 -1.11 -24.54 -1.00
CA ASN A 223 -1.16 -25.64 -1.97
C ASN A 223 -1.60 -25.19 -3.37
N ASN A 224 -1.93 -23.91 -3.55
CA ASN A 224 -2.50 -23.40 -4.80
C ASN A 224 -1.78 -22.17 -5.34
N LEU A 225 -0.53 -21.94 -4.95
CA LEU A 225 0.26 -20.83 -5.48
C LEU A 225 0.45 -20.98 -6.98
N PRO A 226 0.14 -19.95 -7.77
CA PRO A 226 0.28 -19.96 -9.22
C PRO A 226 1.73 -19.66 -9.63
N GLU A 227 1.97 -19.60 -10.93
CA GLU A 227 3.17 -18.96 -11.48
C GLU A 227 3.26 -17.49 -11.03
N GLN A 228 4.48 -17.00 -10.85
CA GLN A 228 4.76 -15.66 -10.31
C GLN A 228 3.98 -14.55 -11.05
N ASP A 229 3.98 -14.58 -12.37
CA ASP A 229 3.32 -13.56 -13.19
C ASP A 229 1.81 -13.55 -12.98
N HIS A 230 1.17 -14.70 -12.80
CA HIS A 230 -0.27 -14.79 -12.52
C HIS A 230 -0.64 -14.16 -11.17
N PHE A 231 0.22 -14.32 -10.17
CA PHE A 231 0.05 -13.62 -8.90
C PHE A 231 0.17 -12.10 -9.05
N LEU A 232 1.20 -11.63 -9.78
CA LEU A 232 1.42 -10.20 -10.00
C LEU A 232 0.29 -9.57 -10.82
N GLU A 233 -0.19 -10.26 -11.86
CA GLU A 233 -1.36 -9.84 -12.65
C GLU A 233 -2.61 -9.77 -11.77
N SER A 234 -2.88 -10.78 -10.93
CA SER A 234 -4.02 -10.80 -10.01
C SER A 234 -3.96 -9.66 -8.99
N MET A 235 -2.77 -9.35 -8.48
CA MET A 235 -2.57 -8.22 -7.58
C MET A 235 -2.87 -6.89 -8.27
N ALA A 236 -2.51 -6.74 -9.55
CA ALA A 236 -2.84 -5.56 -10.34
C ALA A 236 -4.35 -5.47 -10.65
N GLU A 237 -5.00 -6.59 -10.91
CA GLU A 237 -6.44 -6.69 -11.14
C GLU A 237 -7.25 -6.30 -9.89
N ALA A 238 -6.87 -6.79 -8.72
CA ALA A 238 -7.45 -6.40 -7.43
C ALA A 238 -7.25 -4.90 -7.17
N ALA A 239 -6.05 -4.37 -7.39
CA ALA A 239 -5.80 -2.93 -7.26
C ALA A 239 -6.69 -2.10 -8.22
N LYS A 240 -6.95 -2.61 -9.44
CA LYS A 240 -7.86 -1.98 -10.40
C LYS A 240 -9.29 -1.95 -9.88
N ALA A 241 -9.78 -3.03 -9.25
CA ALA A 241 -11.12 -3.04 -8.66
C ALA A 241 -11.26 -1.96 -7.59
N VAL A 242 -10.30 -1.86 -6.67
CA VAL A 242 -10.26 -0.83 -5.63
C VAL A 242 -10.21 0.58 -6.22
N THR A 243 -9.33 0.84 -7.19
CA THR A 243 -9.24 2.18 -7.82
C THR A 243 -10.49 2.54 -8.61
N THR A 244 -11.13 1.56 -9.25
CA THR A 244 -12.40 1.78 -9.96
C THR A 244 -13.52 2.12 -8.97
N HIS A 245 -13.58 1.45 -7.82
CA HIS A 245 -14.54 1.75 -6.75
C HIS A 245 -14.34 3.16 -6.19
N CYS A 246 -13.11 3.54 -5.90
CA CYS A 246 -12.80 4.86 -5.34
C CYS A 246 -12.99 6.01 -6.34
N GLY A 247 -12.81 5.76 -7.63
CA GLY A 247 -12.80 6.82 -8.65
C GLY A 247 -11.78 7.90 -8.32
N GLU A 248 -12.24 9.14 -8.19
CA GLU A 248 -11.40 10.30 -7.83
C GLU A 248 -11.08 10.41 -6.32
N ASN A 249 -11.72 9.60 -5.48
CA ASN A 249 -11.63 9.70 -4.01
C ASN A 249 -10.50 8.85 -3.42
N ILE A 250 -9.36 8.83 -4.08
CA ILE A 250 -8.17 8.12 -3.61
C ILE A 250 -6.92 8.96 -3.87
N LEU A 251 -5.97 8.95 -2.94
CA LEU A 251 -4.64 9.53 -3.13
C LEU A 251 -3.56 8.63 -2.52
N TYR A 252 -2.34 8.78 -3.00
CA TYR A 252 -1.23 7.91 -2.65
C TYR A 252 -0.06 8.71 -2.10
N ILE A 253 0.46 8.29 -0.96
CA ILE A 253 1.70 8.79 -0.37
C ILE A 253 2.56 7.57 -0.03
N SER A 254 3.74 7.47 -0.64
CA SER A 254 4.71 6.42 -0.37
C SER A 254 5.88 6.98 0.43
N VAL A 255 6.22 6.33 1.53
CA VAL A 255 7.32 6.71 2.42
C VAL A 255 8.45 5.70 2.24
N MET A 256 9.62 6.20 1.88
CA MET A 256 10.81 5.40 1.54
C MET A 256 11.88 5.54 2.63
N ASN A 257 11.52 5.23 3.87
CA ASN A 257 12.46 5.22 5.00
C ASN A 257 12.65 3.78 5.51
N ARG A 258 13.80 3.51 6.11
CA ARG A 258 14.13 2.22 6.69
C ARG A 258 13.83 1.08 5.70
N LEU A 259 14.38 1.22 4.50
CA LEU A 259 14.16 0.27 3.40
C LEU A 259 14.72 -1.10 3.76
N SER A 260 13.90 -2.13 3.56
CA SER A 260 14.29 -3.52 3.70
C SER A 260 14.18 -4.25 2.37
N VAL A 261 14.99 -5.29 2.17
CA VAL A 261 14.93 -6.14 0.97
C VAL A 261 13.73 -7.08 0.99
N ASP A 262 13.22 -7.40 2.18
CA ASP A 262 12.03 -8.22 2.40
C ASP A 262 10.92 -7.44 3.09
N CYS A 263 9.80 -8.11 3.37
CA CYS A 263 8.68 -7.52 4.09
C CYS A 263 9.10 -7.07 5.50
N ASP A 264 8.48 -6.02 6.04
CA ASP A 264 8.70 -5.50 7.39
C ASP A 264 8.55 -6.56 8.50
N CYS A 265 7.86 -7.66 8.19
CA CYS A 265 7.64 -8.75 9.12
C CYS A 265 8.86 -9.67 9.30
N ASP A 266 9.82 -9.67 8.38
CA ASP A 266 10.90 -10.67 8.34
C ASP A 266 12.30 -10.06 8.16
N SER A 267 12.44 -8.75 8.10
CA SER A 267 13.73 -8.15 7.86
C SER A 267 13.98 -6.89 8.66
N ASN A 268 15.24 -6.70 9.02
CA ASN A 268 15.74 -5.41 9.47
C ASN A 268 16.12 -4.57 8.24
N PRO A 269 15.88 -3.26 8.30
CA PRO A 269 16.40 -2.35 7.29
C PRO A 269 17.91 -2.49 7.19
N GLU A 270 18.45 -2.46 5.99
CA GLU A 270 19.89 -2.25 5.80
C GLU A 270 20.17 -0.75 6.06
N GLU A 271 21.14 -0.46 6.92
CA GLU A 271 21.65 0.89 7.19
C GLU A 271 22.51 1.40 6.02
#